data_78ca228ba8f9a081d0bc9ce38e3158bd
#
_entry.id   78ca228ba8f9a081d0bc9ce38e3158bd
#
_cell.length_a   1.000
_cell.length_b   1.000
_cell.length_c   1.000
_cell.angle_alpha   90.00
_cell.angle_beta   90.00
_cell.angle_gamma   90.00
#
_symmetry.space_group_name_H-M   'P 1'
#
loop_
_entity.id
_entity.type
_entity.pdbx_description
1 polymer ?
#
loop_
_entity_poly.entity_id
_entity_poly.type
_entity_poly.pdbx_seq_one_letter_code
_entity_poly.pdbx_strand_id
1 'polypeptide(L)'
;MRKNSGWLIHLAIWTVILAMPFFSPQPGRPLHGGVDYSRYLPVVVSFVIVFYTNYLVLIKRYLSSHRTWLFLLWNVALIAAASVSVHMFFRYVLAPIGTPPPRSVLDTISFTVRNTVIYVAIVGISVAVKMTTEWYANEAQRKEIEKNQAEAELANLKSQVNPHFLFNTLNNIYSLIQIDPSEAQKAIHNLSGMLR
;
A
#
# COMPACT_ATOMS: atom_id res chain seq x y z
N MET A 1 -9.23 -13.44 -3.29
CA MET A 1 -7.92 -14.03 -2.93
C MET A 1 -6.76 -13.04 -3.11
N ARG A 2 -6.74 -11.88 -2.44
CA ARG A 2 -5.67 -10.87 -2.63
C ARG A 2 -5.27 -10.12 -1.34
N LYS A 3 -5.52 -10.73 -0.16
CA LYS A 3 -5.23 -10.11 1.15
C LYS A 3 -3.77 -10.27 1.62
N ASN A 4 -2.94 -11.09 0.93
CA ASN A 4 -1.62 -11.50 1.43
C ASN A 4 -0.41 -11.04 0.60
N SER A 5 -0.55 -10.16 -0.39
CA SER A 5 0.62 -9.76 -1.20
C SER A 5 1.46 -8.64 -0.59
N GLY A 6 0.96 -7.92 0.41
CA GLY A 6 1.71 -6.84 1.06
C GLY A 6 2.99 -7.30 1.76
N TRP A 7 2.95 -8.44 2.47
CA TRP A 7 4.12 -8.96 3.16
C TRP A 7 5.24 -9.44 2.22
N LEU A 8 4.88 -9.87 0.98
CA LEU A 8 5.86 -10.28 -0.03
C LEU A 8 6.75 -9.11 -0.45
N ILE A 9 6.19 -7.89 -0.54
CA ILE A 9 6.96 -6.67 -0.86
C ILE A 9 7.97 -6.39 0.24
N HIS A 10 7.55 -6.46 1.50
CA HIS A 10 8.46 -6.29 2.64
C HIS A 10 9.54 -7.36 2.65
N LEU A 11 9.17 -8.63 2.43
CA LEU A 11 10.13 -9.73 2.36
C LEU A 11 11.16 -9.48 1.24
N ALA A 12 10.71 -9.12 0.04
CA ALA A 12 11.60 -8.87 -1.10
C ALA A 12 12.58 -7.72 -0.81
N ILE A 13 12.10 -6.60 -0.24
CA ILE A 13 12.94 -5.45 0.12
C ILE A 13 14.03 -5.88 1.10
N TRP A 14 13.66 -6.56 2.19
CA TRP A 14 14.62 -6.95 3.22
C TRP A 14 15.56 -8.05 2.75
N THR A 15 15.12 -8.98 1.89
CA THR A 15 15.99 -9.98 1.29
C THR A 15 17.09 -9.32 0.44
N VAL A 16 16.73 -8.35 -0.40
CA VAL A 16 17.70 -7.59 -1.21
C VAL A 16 18.69 -6.83 -0.33
N ILE A 17 18.21 -6.12 0.69
CA ILE A 17 19.08 -5.35 1.61
C ILE A 17 20.02 -6.28 2.39
N LEU A 18 19.53 -7.43 2.89
CA LEU A 18 20.34 -8.41 3.61
C LEU A 18 21.34 -9.14 2.70
N ALA A 19 21.02 -9.29 1.42
CA ALA A 19 21.93 -9.89 0.45
C ALA A 19 23.03 -8.94 -0.05
N MET A 20 22.85 -7.63 0.12
CA MET A 20 23.77 -6.61 -0.41
C MET A 20 25.26 -6.80 -0.01
N PRO A 21 25.62 -7.25 1.23
CA PRO A 21 27.02 -7.46 1.59
C PRO A 21 27.73 -8.56 0.79
N PHE A 22 26.98 -9.53 0.27
CA PHE A 22 27.54 -10.61 -0.55
C PHE A 22 28.02 -10.11 -1.92
N PHE A 23 27.45 -9.01 -2.40
CA PHE A 23 27.75 -8.41 -3.69
C PHE A 23 28.70 -7.20 -3.59
N SER A 24 29.05 -6.76 -2.37
CA SER A 24 29.92 -5.60 -2.15
C SER A 24 31.35 -6.07 -1.95
N PRO A 25 32.30 -5.78 -2.87
CA PRO A 25 33.71 -6.10 -2.68
C PRO A 25 34.26 -5.40 -1.45
N GLN A 26 34.82 -6.16 -0.51
CA GLN A 26 35.53 -5.57 0.63
C GLN A 26 37.02 -5.52 0.32
N PRO A 27 37.64 -4.33 0.16
CA PRO A 27 39.08 -4.23 -0.08
C PRO A 27 39.86 -4.89 1.06
N GLY A 28 40.79 -5.80 0.70
CA GLY A 28 41.68 -6.44 1.65
C GLY A 28 41.19 -7.74 2.31
N ARG A 29 40.03 -8.29 1.89
CA ARG A 29 39.62 -9.64 2.34
C ARG A 29 39.84 -10.71 1.27
N PRO A 30 40.29 -11.90 1.64
CA PRO A 30 40.33 -13.03 0.72
C PRO A 30 38.90 -13.39 0.28
N LEU A 31 38.74 -13.83 -0.97
CA LEU A 31 37.46 -14.17 -1.63
C LEU A 31 36.63 -15.22 -0.85
N HIS A 32 37.19 -15.88 0.15
CA HIS A 32 36.55 -16.89 1.01
C HIS A 32 36.35 -16.43 2.45
N GLY A 33 36.60 -15.16 2.77
CA GLY A 33 36.30 -14.60 4.09
C GLY A 33 34.80 -14.31 4.23
N GLY A 34 34.13 -14.94 5.21
CA GLY A 34 32.73 -14.73 5.50
C GLY A 34 32.37 -13.26 5.73
N VAL A 35 31.10 -12.91 5.50
CA VAL A 35 30.57 -11.55 5.74
C VAL A 35 30.69 -11.19 7.22
N ASP A 36 31.26 -10.00 7.52
CA ASP A 36 31.33 -9.49 8.88
C ASP A 36 29.97 -8.91 9.33
N TYR A 37 29.10 -9.79 9.77
CA TYR A 37 27.76 -9.42 10.22
C TYR A 37 27.79 -8.45 11.41
N SER A 38 28.82 -8.46 12.24
CA SER A 38 28.92 -7.54 13.39
C SER A 38 28.94 -6.08 12.98
N ARG A 39 29.53 -5.79 11.79
CA ARG A 39 29.56 -4.45 11.22
C ARG A 39 28.33 -4.11 10.41
N TYR A 40 27.71 -5.11 9.81
CA TYR A 40 26.61 -4.91 8.88
C TYR A 40 25.26 -4.83 9.58
N LEU A 41 24.99 -5.74 10.53
CA LEU A 41 23.70 -5.82 11.22
C LEU A 41 23.23 -4.52 11.87
N PRO A 42 24.07 -3.73 12.60
CA PRO A 42 23.61 -2.48 13.21
C PRO A 42 23.07 -1.48 12.20
N VAL A 43 23.73 -1.42 11.02
CA VAL A 43 23.31 -0.56 9.92
C VAL A 43 21.96 -1.02 9.35
N VAL A 44 21.80 -2.32 9.11
CA VAL A 44 20.52 -2.88 8.61
C VAL A 44 19.40 -2.69 9.63
N VAL A 45 19.66 -2.91 10.91
CA VAL A 45 18.68 -2.68 11.99
C VAL A 45 18.23 -1.21 11.98
N SER A 46 19.15 -0.26 11.79
CA SER A 46 18.80 1.15 11.68
C SER A 46 17.93 1.45 10.45
N PHE A 47 18.18 0.78 9.31
CA PHE A 47 17.34 0.87 8.12
C PHE A 47 15.92 0.34 8.36
N VAL A 48 15.80 -0.80 9.07
CA VAL A 48 14.51 -1.36 9.48
C VAL A 48 13.74 -0.37 10.35
N ILE A 49 14.40 0.21 11.35
CA ILE A 49 13.79 1.20 12.24
C ILE A 49 13.29 2.42 11.45
N VAL A 50 14.11 2.99 10.58
CA VAL A 50 13.74 4.14 9.75
C VAL A 50 12.57 3.81 8.84
N PHE A 51 12.60 2.65 8.17
CA PHE A 51 11.52 2.21 7.28
C PHE A 51 10.19 2.09 8.02
N TYR A 52 10.15 1.29 9.10
CA TYR A 52 8.89 1.03 9.81
C TYR A 52 8.38 2.23 10.60
N THR A 53 9.25 3.08 11.13
CA THR A 53 8.82 4.34 11.76
C THR A 53 8.13 5.24 10.73
N ASN A 54 8.67 5.35 9.51
CA ASN A 54 8.01 6.05 8.42
C ASN A 54 6.70 5.38 8.03
N TYR A 55 6.74 4.09 7.70
CA TYR A 55 5.61 3.33 7.16
C TYR A 55 4.41 3.30 8.11
N LEU A 56 4.65 3.10 9.42
CA LEU A 56 3.58 2.92 10.41
C LEU A 56 3.13 4.25 11.04
N VAL A 57 4.04 5.20 11.21
CA VAL A 57 3.78 6.41 12.04
C VAL A 57 3.81 7.69 11.21
N LEU A 58 4.96 8.03 10.61
CA LEU A 58 5.15 9.38 10.05
C LEU A 58 4.27 9.64 8.83
N ILE A 59 4.14 8.66 7.93
CA ILE A 59 3.30 8.80 6.73
C ILE A 59 1.85 9.00 7.14
N LYS A 60 1.32 8.13 8.01
CA LYS A 60 -0.07 8.20 8.45
C LYS A 60 -0.37 9.50 9.22
N ARG A 61 0.55 9.91 10.11
CA ARG A 61 0.32 11.04 11.01
C ARG A 61 0.51 12.40 10.35
N TYR A 62 1.45 12.51 9.43
CA TYR A 62 1.85 13.81 8.87
C TYR A 62 1.64 13.91 7.37
N LEU A 63 2.03 12.91 6.57
CA LEU A 63 1.93 12.98 5.12
C LEU A 63 0.47 12.85 4.65
N SER A 64 -0.26 11.84 5.13
CA SER A 64 -1.69 11.65 4.80
C SER A 64 -2.58 12.77 5.39
N SER A 65 -2.09 13.52 6.39
CA SER A 65 -2.78 14.66 6.99
C SER A 65 -2.39 16.02 6.37
N HIS A 66 -1.76 16.01 5.19
CA HIS A 66 -1.29 17.21 4.47
C HIS A 66 -0.31 18.11 5.25
N ARG A 67 0.39 17.56 6.25
CA ARG A 67 1.40 18.26 7.04
C ARG A 67 2.81 17.89 6.59
N THR A 68 3.10 18.12 5.29
CA THR A 68 4.35 17.70 4.63
C THR A 68 5.59 18.28 5.26
N TRP A 69 5.53 19.53 5.77
CA TRP A 69 6.68 20.14 6.46
C TRP A 69 7.06 19.39 7.74
N LEU A 70 6.10 18.99 8.55
CA LEU A 70 6.35 18.20 9.75
C LEU A 70 6.87 16.80 9.41
N PHE A 71 6.37 16.21 8.32
CA PHE A 71 6.90 14.95 7.81
C PHE A 71 8.39 15.05 7.46
N LEU A 72 8.80 16.09 6.73
CA LEU A 72 10.20 16.32 6.38
C LEU A 72 11.07 16.56 7.61
N LEU A 73 10.62 17.40 8.53
CA LEU A 73 11.35 17.71 9.76
C LEU A 73 11.59 16.46 10.62
N TRP A 74 10.55 15.63 10.83
CA TRP A 74 10.68 14.39 11.58
C TRP A 74 11.56 13.37 10.88
N ASN A 75 11.57 13.32 9.54
CA ASN A 75 12.48 12.46 8.79
C ASN A 75 13.95 12.89 8.95
N VAL A 76 14.22 14.19 8.89
CA VAL A 76 15.59 14.71 9.14
C VAL A 76 16.04 14.34 10.55
N ALA A 77 15.20 14.54 11.56
CA ALA A 77 15.50 14.16 12.95
C ALA A 77 15.73 12.65 13.10
N LEU A 78 14.90 11.83 12.46
CA LEU A 78 15.01 10.37 12.51
C LEU A 78 16.31 9.87 11.85
N ILE A 79 16.65 10.39 10.67
CA ILE A 79 17.89 10.04 9.95
C ILE A 79 19.11 10.48 10.77
N ALA A 80 19.09 11.68 11.35
CA ALA A 80 20.16 12.17 12.20
C ALA A 80 20.34 11.27 13.44
N ALA A 81 19.25 10.92 14.12
CA ALA A 81 19.29 10.04 15.28
C ALA A 81 19.80 8.63 14.92
N ALA A 82 19.36 8.06 13.82
CA ALA A 82 19.83 6.76 13.31
C ALA A 82 21.33 6.81 12.98
N SER A 83 21.78 7.85 12.28
CA SER A 83 23.20 8.02 11.92
C SER A 83 24.09 8.16 13.16
N VAL A 84 23.66 8.96 14.14
CA VAL A 84 24.39 9.11 15.42
C VAL A 84 24.41 7.78 16.19
N SER A 85 23.30 7.06 16.26
CA SER A 85 23.21 5.77 16.97
C SER A 85 24.15 4.73 16.37
N VAL A 86 24.19 4.61 15.04
CA VAL A 86 25.11 3.71 14.32
C VAL A 86 26.55 4.10 14.59
N HIS A 87 26.88 5.41 14.52
CA HIS A 87 28.23 5.89 14.78
C HIS A 87 28.68 5.60 16.23
N MET A 88 27.82 5.84 17.22
CA MET A 88 28.09 5.55 18.62
C MET A 88 28.26 4.05 18.85
N PHE A 89 27.46 3.20 18.22
CA PHE A 89 27.62 1.76 18.30
C PHE A 89 28.99 1.31 17.79
N PHE A 90 29.42 1.78 16.65
CA PHE A 90 30.75 1.47 16.11
C PHE A 90 31.87 1.94 17.03
N ARG A 91 31.74 3.12 17.61
CA ARG A 91 32.79 3.71 18.46
C ARG A 91 32.90 3.07 19.83
N TYR A 92 31.78 2.78 20.49
CA TYR A 92 31.78 2.35 21.90
C TYR A 92 31.58 0.86 22.11
N VAL A 93 30.95 0.17 21.16
CA VAL A 93 30.66 -1.26 21.27
C VAL A 93 31.62 -2.09 20.43
N LEU A 94 31.83 -1.72 19.18
CA LEU A 94 32.65 -2.53 18.27
C LEU A 94 34.14 -2.22 18.34
N ALA A 95 34.54 -0.97 18.56
CA ALA A 95 35.96 -0.60 18.66
C ALA A 95 36.71 -1.31 19.80
N PRO A 96 36.13 -1.50 21.01
CA PRO A 96 36.78 -2.26 22.09
C PRO A 96 36.95 -3.75 21.77
N ILE A 97 36.21 -4.31 20.85
CA ILE A 97 36.23 -5.75 20.48
C ILE A 97 37.26 -6.00 19.34
N GLY A 98 38.10 -5.01 19.00
CA GLY A 98 39.18 -5.18 18.03
C GLY A 98 38.80 -4.85 16.58
N THR A 99 37.63 -4.25 16.34
CA THR A 99 37.28 -3.72 15.03
C THR A 99 37.61 -2.23 15.01
N PRO A 100 38.67 -1.78 14.31
CA PRO A 100 39.06 -0.39 14.34
C PRO A 100 37.92 0.51 13.77
N PRO A 101 37.63 1.64 14.46
CA PRO A 101 36.73 2.67 13.88
C PRO A 101 37.38 3.25 12.62
N PRO A 102 36.62 3.98 11.79
CA PRO A 102 37.16 4.72 10.65
C PRO A 102 38.38 5.53 11.09
N ARG A 103 39.50 5.33 10.41
CA ARG A 103 40.79 5.87 10.84
C ARG A 103 40.97 7.35 10.49
N SER A 104 40.16 7.86 9.57
CA SER A 104 40.29 9.27 9.13
C SER A 104 38.94 9.99 9.24
N VAL A 105 39.02 11.32 9.34
CA VAL A 105 37.81 12.18 9.27
C VAL A 105 37.09 11.98 7.92
N LEU A 106 37.87 11.82 6.85
CA LEU A 106 37.34 11.61 5.50
C LEU A 106 36.54 10.29 5.41
N ASP A 107 37.04 9.20 6.03
CA ASP A 107 36.35 7.93 6.04
C ASP A 107 35.01 8.02 6.83
N THR A 108 35.01 8.78 7.92
CA THR A 108 33.79 9.02 8.71
C THR A 108 32.78 9.82 7.92
N ILE A 109 33.19 10.88 7.23
CA ILE A 109 32.33 11.68 6.37
C ILE A 109 31.77 10.83 5.23
N SER A 110 32.62 10.08 4.53
CA SER A 110 32.21 9.23 3.40
C SER A 110 31.22 8.16 3.84
N PHE A 111 31.42 7.53 5.00
CA PHE A 111 30.49 6.57 5.60
C PHE A 111 29.15 7.22 5.92
N THR A 112 29.16 8.38 6.56
CA THR A 112 27.95 9.12 6.95
C THR A 112 27.16 9.55 5.74
N VAL A 113 27.81 10.14 4.73
CA VAL A 113 27.16 10.58 3.48
C VAL A 113 26.51 9.39 2.77
N ARG A 114 27.24 8.29 2.59
CA ARG A 114 26.73 7.09 1.94
C ARG A 114 25.49 6.54 2.66
N ASN A 115 25.55 6.41 3.98
CA ASN A 115 24.40 5.92 4.76
C ASN A 115 23.22 6.90 4.71
N THR A 116 23.46 8.21 4.73
CA THR A 116 22.41 9.22 4.60
C THR A 116 21.66 9.09 3.27
N VAL A 117 22.38 8.89 2.17
CA VAL A 117 21.77 8.65 0.85
C VAL A 117 20.88 7.41 0.88
N ILE A 118 21.34 6.33 1.53
CA ILE A 118 20.54 5.09 1.67
C ILE A 118 19.32 5.33 2.55
N TYR A 119 19.42 6.06 3.67
CA TYR A 119 18.26 6.41 4.50
C TYR A 119 17.21 7.21 3.70
N VAL A 120 17.64 8.19 2.92
CA VAL A 120 16.73 8.96 2.05
C VAL A 120 16.02 8.04 1.05
N ALA A 121 16.76 7.11 0.43
CA ALA A 121 16.16 6.11 -0.48
C ALA A 121 15.15 5.21 0.25
N ILE A 122 15.47 4.76 1.47
CA ILE A 122 14.56 3.93 2.30
C ILE A 122 13.28 4.70 2.67
N VAL A 123 13.40 5.99 3.02
CA VAL A 123 12.22 6.85 3.23
C VAL A 123 11.38 6.93 1.96
N GLY A 124 11.99 7.17 0.80
CA GLY A 124 11.29 7.18 -0.49
C GLY A 124 10.58 5.86 -0.79
N ILE A 125 11.26 4.73 -0.58
CA ILE A 125 10.66 3.39 -0.75
C ILE A 125 9.49 3.19 0.22
N SER A 126 9.62 3.60 1.50
CA SER A 126 8.55 3.45 2.48
C SER A 126 7.30 4.24 2.08
N VAL A 127 7.49 5.47 1.56
CA VAL A 127 6.39 6.30 1.02
C VAL A 127 5.76 5.63 -0.20
N ALA A 128 6.57 5.18 -1.16
CA ALA A 128 6.07 4.54 -2.37
C ALA A 128 5.24 3.28 -2.06
N VAL A 129 5.75 2.39 -1.19
CA VAL A 129 5.03 1.18 -0.77
C VAL A 129 3.72 1.53 -0.07
N LYS A 130 3.75 2.50 0.85
CA LYS A 130 2.56 2.91 1.61
C LYS A 130 1.50 3.51 0.69
N MET A 131 1.88 4.46 -0.15
CA MET A 131 0.96 5.13 -1.08
C MET A 131 0.36 4.15 -2.08
N THR A 132 1.16 3.24 -2.63
CA THR A 132 0.68 2.20 -3.54
C THR A 132 -0.33 1.27 -2.85
N THR A 133 -0.05 0.86 -1.62
CA THR A 133 -0.95 0.00 -0.85
C THR A 133 -2.28 0.69 -0.55
N GLU A 134 -2.24 1.96 -0.13
CA GLU A 134 -3.43 2.77 0.14
C GLU A 134 -4.22 3.05 -1.16
N TRP A 135 -3.54 3.32 -2.26
CA TRP A 135 -4.18 3.53 -3.55
C TRP A 135 -4.97 2.29 -4.00
N TYR A 136 -4.38 1.08 -3.92
CA TYR A 136 -5.09 -0.16 -4.26
C TYR A 136 -6.28 -0.43 -3.34
N ALA A 137 -6.15 -0.13 -2.04
CA ALA A 137 -7.25 -0.28 -1.09
C ALA A 137 -8.42 0.66 -1.42
N ASN A 138 -8.12 1.93 -1.69
CA ASN A 138 -9.11 2.95 -2.05
C ASN A 138 -9.79 2.63 -3.40
N GLU A 139 -9.02 2.17 -4.39
CA GLU A 139 -9.55 1.78 -5.70
C GLU A 139 -10.49 0.57 -5.59
N ALA A 140 -10.15 -0.42 -4.75
CA ALA A 140 -11.02 -1.56 -4.50
C ALA A 140 -12.34 -1.13 -3.84
N GLN A 141 -12.27 -0.25 -2.84
CA GLN A 141 -13.45 0.30 -2.17
C GLN A 141 -14.32 1.12 -3.12
N ARG A 142 -13.72 1.94 -3.98
CA ARG A 142 -14.42 2.72 -4.98
C ARG A 142 -15.20 1.84 -5.96
N LYS A 143 -14.58 0.78 -6.47
CA LYS A 143 -15.24 -0.19 -7.35
C LYS A 143 -16.40 -0.91 -6.67
N GLU A 144 -16.29 -1.21 -5.39
CA GLU A 144 -17.38 -1.82 -4.62
C GLU A 144 -18.57 -0.85 -4.48
N ILE A 145 -18.31 0.43 -4.20
CA ILE A 145 -19.34 1.47 -4.13
C ILE A 145 -20.03 1.63 -5.49
N GLU A 146 -19.27 1.75 -6.59
CA GLU A 146 -19.80 1.87 -7.95
C GLU A 146 -20.69 0.66 -8.31
N LYS A 147 -20.26 -0.56 -7.96
CA LYS A 147 -21.06 -1.77 -8.16
C LYS A 147 -22.39 -1.72 -7.38
N ASN A 148 -22.33 -1.38 -6.10
CA ASN A 148 -23.52 -1.31 -5.25
C ASN A 148 -24.51 -0.23 -5.74
N GLN A 149 -24.01 0.88 -6.24
CA GLN A 149 -24.83 1.94 -6.85
C GLN A 149 -25.54 1.42 -8.11
N ALA A 150 -24.81 0.76 -9.02
CA ALA A 150 -25.39 0.20 -10.24
C ALA A 150 -26.44 -0.89 -9.92
N GLU A 151 -26.20 -1.72 -8.92
CA GLU A 151 -27.19 -2.72 -8.46
C GLU A 151 -28.44 -2.05 -7.87
N ALA A 152 -28.28 -0.97 -7.10
CA ALA A 152 -29.41 -0.22 -6.54
C ALA A 152 -30.22 0.50 -7.64
N GLU A 153 -29.55 1.10 -8.64
CA GLU A 153 -30.20 1.69 -9.79
C GLU A 153 -30.99 0.66 -10.60
N LEU A 154 -30.41 -0.52 -10.84
CA LEU A 154 -31.09 -1.61 -11.54
C LEU A 154 -32.30 -2.10 -10.76
N ALA A 155 -32.19 -2.22 -9.42
CA ALA A 155 -33.31 -2.61 -8.56
C ALA A 155 -34.42 -1.54 -8.60
N ASN A 156 -34.06 -0.26 -8.59
CA ASN A 156 -35.01 0.85 -8.71
C ASN A 156 -35.75 0.83 -10.06
N LEU A 157 -34.99 0.68 -11.16
CA LEU A 157 -35.57 0.57 -12.51
C LEU A 157 -36.52 -0.63 -12.62
N LYS A 158 -36.13 -1.80 -12.08
CA LYS A 158 -37.02 -2.99 -12.02
C LYS A 158 -38.27 -2.73 -11.20
N SER A 159 -38.19 -1.95 -10.11
CA SER A 159 -39.34 -1.64 -9.26
C SER A 159 -40.32 -0.66 -9.92
N GLN A 160 -39.89 0.15 -10.87
CA GLN A 160 -40.75 1.06 -11.62
C GLN A 160 -41.76 0.29 -12.52
N VAL A 161 -41.39 -0.89 -12.98
CA VAL A 161 -42.32 -1.84 -13.57
C VAL A 161 -42.92 -2.63 -12.44
N ASN A 162 -44.08 -2.19 -11.91
CA ASN A 162 -44.76 -2.90 -10.82
C ASN A 162 -45.13 -4.33 -11.25
N PRO A 163 -44.38 -5.37 -10.83
CA PRO A 163 -44.61 -6.74 -11.33
C PRO A 163 -45.99 -7.25 -10.97
N HIS A 164 -46.46 -6.87 -9.80
CA HIS A 164 -47.80 -7.30 -9.32
C HIS A 164 -48.92 -6.68 -10.17
N PHE A 165 -48.79 -5.40 -10.56
CA PHE A 165 -49.73 -4.77 -11.49
C PHE A 165 -49.71 -5.48 -12.84
N LEU A 166 -48.54 -5.79 -13.37
CA LEU A 166 -48.36 -6.46 -14.66
C LEU A 166 -49.03 -7.86 -14.64
N PHE A 167 -48.74 -8.66 -13.61
CA PHE A 167 -49.38 -10.00 -13.46
C PHE A 167 -50.89 -9.91 -13.29
N ASN A 168 -51.41 -8.99 -12.51
CA ASN A 168 -52.83 -8.79 -12.33
C ASN A 168 -53.51 -8.35 -13.63
N THR A 169 -52.88 -7.43 -14.38
CA THR A 169 -53.39 -6.96 -15.67
C THR A 169 -53.43 -8.10 -16.70
N LEU A 170 -52.36 -8.93 -16.77
CA LEU A 170 -52.33 -10.09 -17.67
C LEU A 170 -53.39 -11.13 -17.30
N ASN A 171 -53.59 -11.39 -16.02
CA ASN A 171 -54.66 -12.32 -15.56
C ASN A 171 -56.05 -11.78 -15.92
N ASN A 172 -56.30 -10.48 -15.78
CA ASN A 172 -57.55 -9.87 -16.20
C ASN A 172 -57.78 -9.98 -17.70
N ILE A 173 -56.74 -9.71 -18.51
CA ILE A 173 -56.78 -9.86 -19.96
C ILE A 173 -57.08 -11.31 -20.35
N TYR A 174 -56.45 -12.29 -19.69
CA TYR A 174 -56.69 -13.70 -19.93
C TYR A 174 -58.15 -14.08 -19.67
N SER A 175 -58.74 -13.59 -18.60
CA SER A 175 -60.15 -13.79 -18.31
C SER A 175 -61.10 -13.16 -19.35
N LEU A 176 -60.71 -11.95 -19.84
CA LEU A 176 -61.49 -11.23 -20.88
C LEU A 176 -61.47 -11.96 -22.22
N ILE A 177 -60.44 -12.71 -22.58
CA ILE A 177 -60.38 -13.42 -23.89
C ILE A 177 -61.56 -14.38 -24.06
N GLN A 178 -62.07 -14.99 -22.98
CA GLN A 178 -63.18 -15.91 -23.04
C GLN A 178 -64.56 -15.23 -23.01
N ILE A 179 -64.65 -14.00 -22.50
CA ILE A 179 -65.87 -13.26 -22.27
C ILE A 179 -66.11 -12.24 -23.39
N ASP A 180 -65.12 -11.42 -23.69
CA ASP A 180 -65.12 -10.35 -24.73
C ASP A 180 -63.78 -10.22 -25.36
N PRO A 181 -63.49 -10.90 -26.48
CA PRO A 181 -62.20 -10.81 -27.20
C PRO A 181 -61.85 -9.39 -27.70
N SER A 182 -62.85 -8.54 -28.00
CA SER A 182 -62.61 -7.16 -28.47
C SER A 182 -62.07 -6.29 -27.33
N GLU A 183 -62.63 -6.45 -26.13
CA GLU A 183 -62.18 -5.70 -24.96
C GLU A 183 -60.79 -6.19 -24.53
N ALA A 184 -60.48 -7.50 -24.63
CA ALA A 184 -59.15 -8.03 -24.38
C ALA A 184 -58.08 -7.41 -25.30
N GLN A 185 -58.38 -7.24 -26.60
CA GLN A 185 -57.48 -6.56 -27.57
C GLN A 185 -57.19 -5.11 -27.18
N LYS A 186 -58.22 -4.36 -26.76
CA LYS A 186 -58.03 -2.98 -26.29
C LYS A 186 -57.16 -2.91 -25.05
N ALA A 187 -57.38 -3.85 -24.08
CA ALA A 187 -56.58 -3.92 -22.86
C ALA A 187 -55.10 -4.21 -23.17
N ILE A 188 -54.80 -5.13 -24.12
CA ILE A 188 -53.43 -5.40 -24.57
C ILE A 188 -52.78 -4.11 -25.21
N HIS A 189 -53.51 -3.41 -26.03
CA HIS A 189 -53.05 -2.19 -26.66
C HIS A 189 -52.70 -1.11 -25.61
N ASN A 190 -53.59 -0.91 -24.64
CA ASN A 190 -53.34 0.04 -23.54
C ASN A 190 -52.15 -0.37 -22.68
N LEU A 191 -51.99 -1.65 -22.32
CA LEU A 191 -50.85 -2.14 -21.58
C LEU A 191 -49.54 -1.91 -22.35
N SER A 192 -49.54 -2.19 -23.64
CA SER A 192 -48.37 -1.93 -24.51
C SER A 192 -47.96 -0.44 -24.57
N GLY A 193 -48.96 0.47 -24.54
CA GLY A 193 -48.73 1.90 -24.45
C GLY A 193 -48.13 2.37 -23.14
N MET A 194 -48.51 1.72 -22.03
CA MET A 194 -47.95 2.03 -20.69
C MET A 194 -46.50 1.51 -20.46
N LEU A 195 -46.09 0.46 -21.19
CA LEU A 195 -44.76 -0.15 -21.09
C LEU A 195 -43.72 0.46 -22.04
N ARG A 196 -44.11 1.39 -22.88
CA ARG A 196 -43.24 2.13 -23.78
C ARG A 196 -42.70 3.40 -23.12
#